data_87e4b92720a782d86571d76357bfbbfe
#
_entry.id   87e4b92720a782d86571d76357bfbbfe
#
_cell.length_a   1.000
_cell.length_b   1.000
_cell.length_c   1.000
_cell.angle_alpha   90.00
_cell.angle_beta   90.00
_cell.angle_gamma   90.00
#
_symmetry.space_group_name_H-M   'P 1'
#
loop_
_entity.id
_entity.type
_entity.pdbx_description
1 polymer ?
#
loop_
_entity_poly.entity_id
_entity_poly.type
_entity_poly.pdbx_seq_one_letter_code
_entity_poly.pdbx_strand_id
1 'polypeptide(L)'
;MKHSDFTVDTIYNEDCFETMKVMPDGLCDVILTSPFYNTNKKAGKTRTLKNTSVKNGQYDYVRYDVHVDNMTNDEYCDYTVNLFNSFSRILSTGGVVLYNLSYGSENTECMVRAVSAVLERTDFTLADVIVWKKSNALPNCCSPNKLTRICEFVYVFCRRSELKTF
;
A
#
# COMPACT_ATOMS: atom_id res chain seq x y z
N MET A 1 -1.00 -9.15 23.15
CA MET A 1 -0.83 -8.14 24.22
C MET A 1 -1.90 -7.09 24.01
N LYS A 2 -2.67 -6.72 25.04
CA LYS A 2 -3.59 -5.58 24.95
C LYS A 2 -2.75 -4.32 25.17
N HIS A 3 -2.50 -3.55 24.11
CA HIS A 3 -1.93 -2.22 24.27
C HIS A 3 -3.04 -1.31 24.79
N SER A 4 -2.96 -0.94 26.07
CA SER A 4 -3.92 -0.02 26.68
C SER A 4 -3.56 1.46 26.42
N ASP A 5 -2.33 1.73 26.01
CA ASP A 5 -1.81 3.08 25.85
C ASP A 5 -1.04 3.20 24.53
N PHE A 6 -1.44 4.13 23.67
CA PHE A 6 -0.70 4.51 22.48
C PHE A 6 0.46 5.44 22.84
N THR A 7 1.64 5.18 22.29
CA THR A 7 2.85 5.99 22.53
C THR A 7 3.42 6.45 21.18
N VAL A 8 3.71 7.74 21.05
CA VAL A 8 4.41 8.30 19.89
C VAL A 8 5.86 7.84 19.82
N ASP A 9 6.51 8.00 18.67
CA ASP A 9 7.91 7.62 18.43
C ASP A 9 8.21 6.13 18.68
N THR A 10 7.20 5.28 18.46
CA THR A 10 7.26 3.84 18.71
C THR A 10 6.94 3.05 17.43
N ILE A 11 7.67 1.95 17.24
CA ILE A 11 7.36 0.99 16.17
C ILE A 11 6.47 -0.10 16.74
N TYR A 12 5.25 -0.22 16.20
CA TYR A 12 4.30 -1.26 16.54
C TYR A 12 4.42 -2.41 15.55
N ASN A 13 4.81 -3.60 16.04
CA ASN A 13 4.90 -4.81 15.23
C ASN A 13 3.61 -5.64 15.41
N GLU A 14 2.51 -5.12 14.85
CA GLU A 14 1.19 -5.74 14.91
C GLU A 14 0.35 -5.33 13.70
N ASP A 15 -0.89 -5.82 13.63
CA ASP A 15 -1.84 -5.36 12.62
C ASP A 15 -2.13 -3.87 12.80
N CYS A 16 -1.96 -3.09 11.73
CA CYS A 16 -2.16 -1.65 11.76
C CYS A 16 -3.59 -1.25 12.19
N PHE A 17 -4.59 -2.08 11.94
CA PHE A 17 -5.95 -1.83 12.41
C PHE A 17 -6.04 -1.87 13.95
N GLU A 18 -5.28 -2.76 14.60
CA GLU A 18 -5.25 -2.82 16.06
C GLU A 18 -4.56 -1.59 16.65
N THR A 19 -3.41 -1.18 16.09
CA THR A 19 -2.75 0.07 16.48
C THR A 19 -3.66 1.27 16.26
N MET A 20 -4.25 1.39 15.09
CA MET A 20 -5.13 2.53 14.79
C MET A 20 -6.34 2.63 15.72
N LYS A 21 -6.89 1.53 16.26
CA LYS A 21 -8.00 1.57 17.22
C LYS A 21 -7.69 2.31 18.50
N VAL A 22 -6.43 2.28 18.94
CA VAL A 22 -5.98 2.91 20.20
C VAL A 22 -5.33 4.28 19.99
N MET A 23 -5.07 4.66 18.74
CA MET A 23 -4.57 6.00 18.41
C MET A 23 -5.62 7.07 18.70
N PRO A 24 -5.23 8.23 19.25
CA PRO A 24 -6.12 9.40 19.38
C PRO A 24 -6.65 9.89 18.03
N ASP A 25 -7.84 10.47 18.04
CA ASP A 25 -8.43 11.11 16.88
C ASP A 25 -7.59 12.33 16.45
N GLY A 26 -7.43 12.52 15.14
CA GLY A 26 -6.74 13.68 14.60
C GLY A 26 -5.25 13.81 14.94
N LEU A 27 -4.59 12.70 15.27
CA LEU A 27 -3.18 12.71 15.70
C LEU A 27 -2.20 12.93 14.54
N CYS A 28 -2.52 12.43 13.35
CA CYS A 28 -1.58 12.37 12.22
C CYS A 28 -1.81 13.51 11.25
N ASP A 29 -0.80 14.32 10.97
CA ASP A 29 -0.85 15.30 9.88
C ASP A 29 -0.56 14.65 8.52
N VAL A 30 0.25 13.60 8.51
CA VAL A 30 0.59 12.83 7.31
C VAL A 30 0.54 11.34 7.62
N ILE A 31 -0.16 10.60 6.79
CA ILE A 31 -0.12 9.13 6.78
C ILE A 31 0.61 8.71 5.51
N LEU A 32 1.78 8.05 5.66
CA LEU A 32 2.52 7.49 4.55
C LEU A 32 2.48 5.97 4.63
N THR A 33 1.97 5.32 3.60
CA THR A 33 1.86 3.85 3.59
C THR A 33 2.03 3.26 2.19
N SER A 34 2.57 2.04 2.17
CA SER A 34 2.63 1.18 1.00
C SER A 34 2.06 -0.18 1.39
N PRO A 35 0.77 -0.43 1.17
CA PRO A 35 0.13 -1.69 1.50
C PRO A 35 0.65 -2.81 0.59
N PHE A 36 0.28 -4.06 0.88
CA PHE A 36 0.48 -5.13 -0.10
C PHE A 36 -0.33 -4.85 -1.37
N TYR A 37 0.21 -5.21 -2.54
CA TYR A 37 -0.34 -4.77 -3.83
C TYR A 37 -1.31 -5.76 -4.47
N ASN A 38 -1.71 -6.79 -3.75
CA ASN A 38 -2.60 -7.86 -4.23
C ASN A 38 -2.16 -8.43 -5.58
N THR A 39 -0.90 -8.84 -5.64
CA THR A 39 -0.24 -9.24 -6.89
C THR A 39 -0.58 -10.65 -7.36
N ASN A 40 -1.47 -11.37 -6.65
CA ASN A 40 -1.85 -12.77 -6.89
C ASN A 40 -0.67 -13.75 -6.89
N LYS A 41 0.42 -13.39 -6.24
CA LYS A 41 1.57 -14.28 -6.11
C LYS A 41 1.27 -15.34 -5.05
N LYS A 42 1.22 -16.59 -5.48
CA LYS A 42 1.07 -17.73 -4.56
C LYS A 42 2.20 -17.71 -3.52
N ALA A 43 1.85 -17.80 -2.26
CA ALA A 43 2.80 -18.01 -1.18
C ALA A 43 3.66 -19.26 -1.49
N GLY A 44 4.95 -19.24 -1.18
CA GLY A 44 5.76 -20.46 -1.09
C GLY A 44 6.63 -20.85 -2.28
N LYS A 45 6.86 -20.04 -3.30
CA LYS A 45 7.92 -20.33 -4.28
C LYS A 45 9.07 -19.33 -4.16
N THR A 46 10.08 -19.71 -3.40
CA THR A 46 11.41 -19.06 -3.44
C THR A 46 11.95 -19.17 -4.86
N ARG A 47 12.04 -18.07 -5.57
CA ARG A 47 12.65 -18.03 -6.88
C ARG A 47 14.16 -17.92 -6.68
N THR A 48 14.85 -19.05 -6.70
CA THR A 48 16.31 -19.06 -6.76
C THR A 48 16.72 -18.45 -8.10
N LEU A 49 17.25 -17.23 -8.10
CA LEU A 49 17.92 -16.67 -9.27
C LEU A 49 19.24 -17.43 -9.46
N LYS A 50 19.22 -18.47 -10.29
CA LYS A 50 20.42 -19.10 -10.81
C LYS A 50 21.07 -18.08 -11.74
N ASN A 51 22.25 -17.57 -11.44
CA ASN A 51 23.09 -16.63 -12.16
C ASN A 51 23.08 -15.18 -11.66
N THR A 52 23.31 -14.96 -10.39
CA THR A 52 23.99 -13.73 -9.98
C THR A 52 25.37 -14.10 -9.50
N SER A 53 26.39 -13.34 -9.90
CA SER A 53 27.80 -13.49 -9.52
C SER A 53 28.07 -13.22 -8.02
N VAL A 54 27.07 -13.35 -7.20
CA VAL A 54 27.15 -13.28 -5.74
C VAL A 54 27.33 -14.71 -5.24
N LYS A 55 28.54 -15.07 -4.92
CA LYS A 55 28.85 -16.33 -4.20
C LYS A 55 28.01 -16.34 -2.91
N ASN A 56 27.12 -17.30 -2.78
CA ASN A 56 26.16 -17.50 -1.68
C ASN A 56 24.94 -16.55 -1.65
N GLY A 57 24.55 -15.94 -2.75
CA GLY A 57 23.37 -15.07 -2.82
C GLY A 57 22.06 -15.84 -2.93
N GLN A 58 21.63 -16.41 -1.84
CA GLN A 58 20.24 -16.77 -1.64
C GLN A 58 19.53 -15.49 -1.21
N TYR A 59 18.93 -14.79 -2.17
CA TYR A 59 17.96 -13.74 -1.82
C TYR A 59 16.68 -14.47 -1.38
N ASP A 60 16.56 -14.71 -0.11
CA ASP A 60 15.27 -15.03 0.51
C ASP A 60 14.43 -13.75 0.39
N TYR A 61 13.62 -13.69 -0.66
CA TYR A 61 12.50 -12.75 -0.65
C TYR A 61 11.60 -13.18 0.49
N VAL A 62 11.68 -12.47 1.61
CA VAL A 62 10.73 -12.63 2.71
C VAL A 62 9.36 -12.32 2.11
N ARG A 63 8.63 -13.37 1.77
CA ARG A 63 7.22 -13.25 1.44
C ARG A 63 6.48 -13.15 2.76
N TYR A 64 5.45 -12.36 2.78
CA TYR A 64 4.57 -12.25 3.93
C TYR A 64 4.03 -13.65 4.28
N ASP A 65 4.54 -14.24 5.36
CA ASP A 65 4.12 -15.58 5.79
C ASP A 65 2.67 -15.61 6.28
N VAL A 66 2.10 -14.44 6.56
CA VAL A 66 0.79 -14.27 7.22
C VAL A 66 -0.22 -13.52 6.35
N HIS A 67 0.22 -12.74 5.36
CA HIS A 67 -0.68 -11.98 4.50
C HIS A 67 -0.91 -12.66 3.16
N VAL A 68 -2.17 -12.90 2.88
CA VAL A 68 -2.66 -13.46 1.63
C VAL A 68 -2.63 -12.36 0.57
N ASP A 69 -1.60 -12.32 -0.26
CA ASP A 69 -1.45 -11.37 -1.39
C ASP A 69 -2.23 -11.87 -2.64
N ASN A 70 -3.43 -12.45 -2.41
CA ASN A 70 -4.29 -13.05 -3.43
C ASN A 70 -5.79 -12.91 -3.13
N MET A 71 -6.19 -11.79 -2.54
CA MET A 71 -7.59 -11.44 -2.40
C MET A 71 -8.25 -11.29 -3.78
N THR A 72 -9.54 -11.50 -3.88
CA THR A 72 -10.31 -11.00 -5.03
C THR A 72 -10.18 -9.48 -5.11
N ASN A 73 -10.41 -8.89 -6.27
CA ASN A 73 -10.34 -7.43 -6.41
C ASN A 73 -11.38 -6.73 -5.52
N ASP A 74 -12.54 -7.33 -5.33
CA ASP A 74 -13.60 -6.77 -4.49
C ASP A 74 -13.22 -6.81 -3.00
N GLU A 75 -12.67 -7.93 -2.51
CA GLU A 75 -12.14 -8.03 -1.14
C GLU A 75 -11.01 -7.03 -0.89
N TYR A 76 -10.14 -6.82 -1.89
CA TYR A 76 -9.07 -5.84 -1.76
C TYR A 76 -9.60 -4.40 -1.76
N CYS A 77 -10.64 -4.11 -2.54
CA CYS A 77 -11.34 -2.82 -2.48
C CYS A 77 -11.96 -2.59 -1.10
N ASP A 78 -12.62 -3.60 -0.54
CA ASP A 78 -13.22 -3.53 0.80
C ASP A 78 -12.16 -3.32 1.88
N TYR A 79 -11.05 -4.05 1.81
CA TYR A 79 -9.89 -3.84 2.68
C TYR A 79 -9.38 -2.40 2.60
N THR A 80 -9.20 -1.87 1.38
CA THR A 80 -8.71 -0.51 1.15
C THR A 80 -9.67 0.54 1.70
N VAL A 81 -10.97 0.38 1.48
CA VAL A 81 -12.00 1.27 2.03
C VAL A 81 -11.98 1.27 3.56
N ASN A 82 -11.88 0.09 4.18
CA ASN A 82 -11.80 -0.03 5.63
C ASN A 82 -10.54 0.65 6.20
N LEU A 83 -9.42 0.54 5.48
CA LEU A 83 -8.17 1.20 5.82
C LEU A 83 -8.35 2.74 5.81
N PHE A 84 -8.94 3.29 4.75
CA PHE A 84 -9.19 4.72 4.62
C PHE A 84 -10.22 5.24 5.65
N ASN A 85 -11.22 4.47 5.99
CA ASN A 85 -12.15 4.80 7.08
C ASN A 85 -11.42 4.90 8.43
N SER A 86 -10.44 4.03 8.67
CA SER A 86 -9.59 4.13 9.86
C SER A 86 -8.67 5.37 9.82
N PHE A 87 -8.13 5.70 8.65
CA PHE A 87 -7.35 6.93 8.44
C PHE A 87 -8.17 8.18 8.71
N SER A 88 -9.44 8.21 8.29
CA SER A 88 -10.32 9.37 8.49
C SER A 88 -10.42 9.80 9.96
N ARG A 89 -10.39 8.85 10.89
CA ARG A 89 -10.44 9.14 12.31
C ARG A 89 -9.12 9.70 12.86
N ILE A 90 -8.00 9.11 12.49
CA ILE A 90 -6.69 9.47 13.05
C ILE A 90 -6.00 10.64 12.34
N LEU A 91 -6.45 11.01 11.14
CA LEU A 91 -5.90 12.11 10.37
C LEU A 91 -6.40 13.46 10.94
N SER A 92 -5.49 14.40 11.14
CA SER A 92 -5.81 15.76 11.59
C SER A 92 -6.58 16.55 10.52
N THR A 93 -7.13 17.70 10.89
CA THR A 93 -7.72 18.65 9.93
C THR A 93 -6.62 19.18 9.01
N GLY A 94 -6.86 19.14 7.69
CA GLY A 94 -5.86 19.49 6.68
C GLY A 94 -4.77 18.44 6.47
N GLY A 95 -4.86 17.30 7.13
CA GLY A 95 -3.92 16.20 6.97
C GLY A 95 -4.09 15.45 5.64
N VAL A 96 -3.04 14.73 5.25
CA VAL A 96 -2.97 14.03 3.95
C VAL A 96 -2.55 12.57 4.09
N VAL A 97 -3.01 11.74 3.16
CA VAL A 97 -2.59 10.34 3.03
C VAL A 97 -1.75 10.20 1.75
N LEU A 98 -0.49 9.81 1.92
CA LEU A 98 0.41 9.43 0.83
C LEU A 98 0.34 7.90 0.66
N TYR A 99 -0.43 7.44 -0.31
CA TYR A 99 -0.72 6.04 -0.54
C TYR A 99 0.08 5.52 -1.72
N ASN A 100 1.20 4.84 -1.45
CA ASN A 100 2.02 4.26 -2.50
C ASN A 100 1.41 2.94 -2.97
N LEU A 101 1.03 2.87 -4.23
CA LEU A 101 0.45 1.69 -4.84
C LEU A 101 0.98 1.48 -6.25
N SER A 102 1.19 0.23 -6.60
CA SER A 102 1.55 -0.19 -7.96
C SER A 102 0.73 -1.42 -8.35
N TYR A 103 0.78 -1.80 -9.61
CA TYR A 103 0.06 -2.97 -10.09
C TYR A 103 0.97 -4.20 -10.18
N GLY A 104 0.43 -5.37 -9.86
CA GLY A 104 1.04 -6.66 -10.16
C GLY A 104 0.95 -6.99 -11.65
N SER A 105 1.92 -7.75 -12.17
CA SER A 105 1.86 -8.22 -13.57
C SER A 105 0.66 -9.13 -13.84
N GLU A 106 0.15 -9.80 -12.83
CA GLU A 106 -0.96 -10.75 -12.92
C GLU A 106 -2.30 -10.16 -12.48
N ASN A 107 -2.28 -8.94 -11.92
CA ASN A 107 -3.47 -8.24 -11.47
C ASN A 107 -3.32 -6.74 -11.73
N THR A 108 -3.42 -6.34 -13.00
CA THR A 108 -3.16 -4.95 -13.42
C THR A 108 -4.28 -3.97 -13.08
N GLU A 109 -5.51 -4.45 -12.96
CA GLU A 109 -6.68 -3.60 -12.69
C GLU A 109 -6.90 -3.30 -11.20
N CYS A 110 -6.33 -4.13 -10.30
CA CYS A 110 -6.56 -4.01 -8.86
C CYS A 110 -6.22 -2.63 -8.32
N MET A 111 -5.10 -2.05 -8.76
CA MET A 111 -4.68 -0.70 -8.36
C MET A 111 -5.75 0.36 -8.70
N VAL A 112 -6.28 0.33 -9.92
CA VAL A 112 -7.27 1.32 -10.37
C VAL A 112 -8.60 1.12 -9.63
N ARG A 113 -9.01 -0.14 -9.42
CA ARG A 113 -10.22 -0.47 -8.66
C ARG A 113 -10.13 0.01 -7.21
N ALA A 114 -8.99 -0.21 -6.56
CA ALA A 114 -8.77 0.21 -5.17
C ALA A 114 -8.84 1.74 -5.03
N VAL A 115 -8.19 2.49 -5.93
CA VAL A 115 -8.26 3.96 -5.95
C VAL A 115 -9.69 4.44 -6.20
N SER A 116 -10.41 3.84 -7.17
CA SER A 116 -11.82 4.16 -7.43
C SER A 116 -12.70 3.90 -6.21
N ALA A 117 -12.51 2.76 -5.54
CA ALA A 117 -13.27 2.42 -4.34
C ALA A 117 -13.08 3.44 -3.21
N VAL A 118 -11.86 3.96 -3.02
CA VAL A 118 -11.62 5.06 -2.05
C VAL A 118 -12.43 6.30 -2.44
N LEU A 119 -12.39 6.71 -3.71
CA LEU A 119 -13.08 7.91 -4.18
C LEU A 119 -14.61 7.81 -4.10
N GLU A 120 -15.15 6.62 -4.28
CA GLU A 120 -16.59 6.38 -4.34
C GLU A 120 -17.22 6.07 -2.96
N ARG A 121 -16.42 5.45 -2.06
CA ARG A 121 -16.96 4.82 -0.86
C ARG A 121 -16.41 5.41 0.44
N THR A 122 -15.58 6.48 0.35
CA THR A 122 -15.04 7.19 1.52
C THR A 122 -15.23 8.70 1.39
N ASP A 123 -14.89 9.44 2.43
CA ASP A 123 -14.87 10.92 2.44
C ASP A 123 -13.60 11.51 1.81
N PHE A 124 -12.69 10.67 1.34
CA PHE A 124 -11.47 11.11 0.69
C PHE A 124 -11.66 11.44 -0.79
N THR A 125 -10.80 12.32 -1.28
CA THR A 125 -10.65 12.65 -2.69
C THR A 125 -9.17 12.68 -3.07
N LEU A 126 -8.88 12.55 -4.35
CA LEU A 126 -7.52 12.63 -4.87
C LEU A 126 -7.14 14.10 -5.02
N ALA A 127 -6.10 14.52 -4.30
CA ALA A 127 -5.54 15.87 -4.39
C ALA A 127 -4.44 15.94 -5.44
N ASP A 128 -3.56 14.91 -5.51
CA ASP A 128 -2.47 14.86 -6.49
C ASP A 128 -1.99 13.42 -6.72
N VAL A 129 -1.10 13.22 -7.69
CA VAL A 129 -0.43 11.95 -7.97
C VAL A 129 1.06 12.19 -8.20
N ILE A 130 1.88 11.63 -7.32
CA ILE A 130 3.33 11.67 -7.47
C ILE A 130 3.78 10.44 -8.25
N VAL A 131 4.54 10.64 -9.32
CA VAL A 131 5.13 9.55 -10.10
C VAL A 131 6.54 9.30 -9.59
N TRP A 132 6.72 8.17 -8.90
CA TRP A 132 8.04 7.76 -8.43
C TRP A 132 8.76 6.95 -9.51
N LYS A 133 9.67 7.60 -10.24
CA LYS A 133 10.50 6.96 -11.25
C LYS A 133 11.61 6.13 -10.60
N LYS A 134 11.71 4.86 -10.98
CA LYS A 134 12.77 3.96 -10.53
C LYS A 134 14.06 4.20 -11.32
N SER A 135 15.18 4.40 -10.65
CA SER A 135 16.50 4.53 -11.30
C SER A 135 16.99 3.22 -11.92
N ASN A 136 16.65 2.09 -11.29
CA ASN A 136 17.11 0.74 -11.67
C ASN A 136 15.93 -0.21 -11.87
N ALA A 137 15.01 0.15 -12.76
CA ALA A 137 13.87 -0.71 -13.07
C ALA A 137 14.36 -2.02 -13.72
N LEU A 138 14.01 -3.16 -13.12
CA LEU A 138 14.32 -4.45 -13.72
C LEU A 138 13.48 -4.66 -14.98
N PRO A 139 14.10 -5.10 -16.10
CA PRO A 139 13.36 -5.41 -17.31
C PRO A 139 12.27 -6.45 -17.06
N ASN A 140 11.14 -6.30 -17.71
CA ASN A 140 10.10 -7.31 -17.67
C ASN A 140 10.48 -8.49 -18.55
N CYS A 141 11.12 -9.50 -17.96
CA CYS A 141 11.50 -10.72 -18.65
C CYS A 141 10.44 -11.82 -18.60
N CYS A 142 9.30 -11.57 -17.93
CA CYS A 142 8.34 -12.61 -17.61
C CYS A 142 7.21 -12.76 -18.63
N SER A 143 7.02 -11.79 -19.52
CA SER A 143 5.97 -11.83 -20.54
C SER A 143 6.31 -10.93 -21.71
N PRO A 144 6.24 -11.44 -22.96
CA PRO A 144 6.50 -10.65 -24.15
C PRO A 144 5.51 -9.51 -24.37
N ASN A 145 4.35 -9.59 -23.73
CA ASN A 145 3.25 -8.65 -23.92
C ASN A 145 3.14 -7.58 -22.82
N LYS A 146 4.13 -7.47 -21.95
CA LYS A 146 4.12 -6.51 -20.83
C LYS A 146 5.33 -5.60 -20.85
N LEU A 147 5.08 -4.32 -20.67
CA LEU A 147 6.12 -3.31 -20.60
C LEU A 147 6.88 -3.40 -19.25
N THR A 148 8.15 -2.96 -19.26
CA THR A 148 8.92 -2.78 -18.04
C THR A 148 8.30 -1.66 -17.21
N ARG A 149 8.02 -1.93 -15.93
CA ARG A 149 7.50 -0.95 -14.99
C ARG A 149 8.64 -0.09 -14.44
N ILE A 150 8.71 1.13 -14.94
CA ILE A 150 9.76 2.09 -14.57
C ILE A 150 9.32 3.06 -13.47
N CYS A 151 8.07 3.02 -13.05
CA CYS A 151 7.54 3.90 -12.01
C CYS A 151 6.59 3.16 -11.06
N GLU A 152 6.35 3.78 -9.92
CA GLU A 152 5.24 3.55 -9.02
C GLU A 152 4.49 4.86 -8.79
N PHE A 153 3.29 4.78 -8.22
CA PHE A 153 2.46 5.95 -7.99
C PHE A 153 2.26 6.15 -6.49
N VAL A 154 2.43 7.38 -6.03
CA VAL A 154 2.01 7.79 -4.69
C VAL A 154 0.78 8.68 -4.89
N TYR A 155 -0.38 8.14 -4.56
CA TYR A 155 -1.64 8.86 -4.60
C TYR A 155 -1.74 9.73 -3.35
N VAL A 156 -1.95 11.02 -3.54
CA VAL A 156 -2.11 11.98 -2.45
C VAL A 156 -3.61 12.19 -2.23
N PHE A 157 -4.11 11.71 -1.10
CA PHE A 157 -5.51 11.89 -0.74
C PHE A 157 -5.66 12.91 0.39
N CYS A 158 -6.71 13.69 0.32
CA CYS A 158 -7.19 14.53 1.42
C CYS A 158 -8.70 14.31 1.62
N ARG A 159 -9.26 14.81 2.72
CA ARG A 159 -10.73 14.82 2.83
C ARG A 159 -11.33 15.69 1.74
N ARG A 160 -12.46 15.27 1.20
CA ARG A 160 -13.17 15.98 0.11
C ARG A 160 -13.54 17.40 0.49
N SER A 161 -13.88 17.64 1.76
CA SER A 161 -14.19 18.97 2.29
C SER A 161 -12.97 19.89 2.37
N GLU A 162 -11.75 19.35 2.35
CA GLU A 162 -10.50 20.05 2.58
C GLU A 162 -9.68 20.27 1.28
N LEU A 163 -10.16 19.80 0.14
CA LEU A 163 -9.43 19.88 -1.15
C LEU A 163 -8.99 21.30 -1.54
N LYS A 164 -9.75 22.32 -1.16
CA LYS A 164 -9.42 23.72 -1.49
C LYS A 164 -8.34 24.33 -0.61
N THR A 165 -8.00 23.69 0.48
CA THR A 165 -6.99 24.12 1.46
C THR A 165 -5.71 23.31 1.37
N PHE A 166 -5.67 22.36 0.44
CA PHE A 166 -4.52 21.52 0.16
C PHE A 166 -3.43 22.26 -0.64
#